data_85fe4bfb0793e33a046aa11d37802470
#
_entry.id   85fe4bfb0793e33a046aa11d37802470
#
_cell.length_a   1.000
_cell.length_b   1.000
_cell.length_c   1.000
_cell.angle_alpha   90.00
_cell.angle_beta   90.00
_cell.angle_gamma   90.00
#
_symmetry.space_group_name_H-M   'P 1'
#
loop_
_entity.id
_entity.type
_entity.pdbx_description
1 polymer ?
#
loop_
_entity_poly.entity_id
_entity_poly.type
_entity_poly.pdbx_seq_one_letter_code
_entity_poly.pdbx_strand_id
1 'polypeptide(L)'
;MLVWEWILVAAVAVVVVVSVVVAVSMMRFRTTTKRLKQHYGTEYERLVDETGSEKGAVRELTTRQRKREKLDIVPLTPSALSEFTARWDEVQAGFVDNPATAVGVADRLVTEVMRQRGYPVDDFDRRAADISVDHPQIVDDYRAAHSIHLSEQHADTEQQRQAFVHYRALFEKLLEPPTSNAESQQASA
;
A
#
# COMPACT_ATOMS: atom_id res chain seq x y z
N MET A 1 41.16 47.85 5.32
CA MET A 1 40.09 47.05 4.73
C MET A 1 39.24 46.54 5.86
N LEU A 2 38.00 46.94 5.83
CA LEU A 2 37.15 47.00 7.00
C LEU A 2 36.50 45.65 7.28
N VAL A 3 36.47 45.24 8.54
CA VAL A 3 35.80 44.03 9.07
C VAL A 3 34.37 43.88 8.53
N TRP A 4 33.73 44.96 8.25
CA TRP A 4 32.42 45.07 7.63
C TRP A 4 32.31 44.45 6.22
N GLU A 5 33.35 44.50 5.37
CA GLU A 5 33.33 43.90 4.04
C GLU A 5 33.32 42.38 4.15
N TRP A 6 34.04 41.83 5.09
CA TRP A 6 34.03 40.38 5.39
C TRP A 6 32.70 39.90 5.96
N ILE A 7 32.04 40.75 6.77
CA ILE A 7 30.69 40.44 7.30
C ILE A 7 29.68 40.41 6.17
N LEU A 8 29.73 41.35 5.25
CA LEU A 8 28.85 41.37 4.07
C LEU A 8 29.06 40.14 3.17
N VAL A 9 30.32 39.81 2.90
CA VAL A 9 30.62 38.60 2.09
C VAL A 9 30.13 37.34 2.80
N ALA A 10 30.32 37.22 4.11
CA ALA A 10 29.81 36.10 4.87
C ALA A 10 28.26 36.03 4.86
N ALA A 11 27.60 37.16 5.01
CA ALA A 11 26.13 37.23 4.95
C ALA A 11 25.58 36.80 3.59
N VAL A 12 26.19 37.27 2.49
CA VAL A 12 25.81 36.88 1.12
C VAL A 12 26.06 35.39 0.91
N ALA A 13 27.20 34.86 1.36
CA ALA A 13 27.48 33.43 1.26
C ALA A 13 26.44 32.57 1.98
N VAL A 14 26.02 32.94 3.19
CA VAL A 14 24.96 32.25 3.94
C VAL A 14 23.63 32.28 3.18
N VAL A 15 23.23 33.42 2.62
CA VAL A 15 21.99 33.54 1.84
C VAL A 15 22.04 32.64 0.60
N VAL A 16 23.16 32.59 -0.10
CA VAL A 16 23.33 31.72 -1.27
C VAL A 16 23.23 30.24 -0.87
N VAL A 17 23.92 29.83 0.20
CA VAL A 17 23.85 28.46 0.70
C VAL A 17 22.43 28.08 1.09
N VAL A 18 21.74 28.91 1.83
CA VAL A 18 20.33 28.68 2.22
C VAL A 18 19.43 28.57 0.99
N SER A 19 19.60 29.48 0.00
CA SER A 19 18.82 29.44 -1.25
C SER A 19 19.04 28.16 -2.03
N VAL A 20 20.28 27.69 -2.13
CA VAL A 20 20.61 26.43 -2.80
C VAL A 20 20.02 25.24 -2.04
N VAL A 21 20.12 25.18 -0.72
CA VAL A 21 19.53 24.12 0.10
C VAL A 21 18.00 24.06 -0.08
N VAL A 22 17.35 25.23 -0.06
CA VAL A 22 15.89 25.32 -0.28
C VAL A 22 15.53 24.86 -1.70
N ALA A 23 16.24 25.29 -2.73
CA ALA A 23 15.99 24.90 -4.11
C ALA A 23 16.17 23.39 -4.31
N VAL A 24 17.24 22.81 -3.78
CA VAL A 24 17.50 21.35 -3.85
C VAL A 24 16.43 20.57 -3.07
N SER A 25 16.01 21.03 -1.90
CA SER A 25 14.97 20.36 -1.13
C SER A 25 13.61 20.41 -1.84
N MET A 26 13.26 21.54 -2.47
CA MET A 26 12.05 21.66 -3.30
C MET A 26 12.09 20.73 -4.52
N MET A 27 13.21 20.65 -5.21
CA MET A 27 13.37 19.74 -6.35
C MET A 27 13.21 18.27 -5.91
N ARG A 28 13.88 17.86 -4.83
CA ARG A 28 13.75 16.51 -4.28
C ARG A 28 12.32 16.19 -3.87
N PHE A 29 11.65 17.14 -3.22
CA PHE A 29 10.25 16.96 -2.84
C PHE A 29 9.35 16.75 -4.07
N ARG A 30 9.49 17.58 -5.13
CA ARG A 30 8.70 17.45 -6.36
C ARG A 30 8.92 16.12 -7.07
N THR A 31 10.15 15.65 -7.17
CA THR A 31 10.46 14.35 -7.79
C THR A 31 9.90 13.19 -6.98
N THR A 32 10.03 13.22 -5.65
CA THR A 32 9.46 12.21 -4.76
C THR A 32 7.94 12.18 -4.86
N THR A 33 7.28 13.33 -4.80
CA THR A 33 5.82 13.45 -4.93
C THR A 33 5.33 12.86 -6.26
N LYS A 34 5.98 13.22 -7.38
CA LYS A 34 5.61 12.71 -8.70
C LYS A 34 5.75 11.17 -8.77
N ARG A 35 6.84 10.63 -8.25
CA ARG A 35 7.07 9.18 -8.20
C ARG A 35 6.04 8.46 -7.35
N LEU A 36 5.75 8.97 -6.16
CA LEU A 36 4.75 8.39 -5.27
C LEU A 36 3.35 8.46 -5.90
N LYS A 37 2.97 9.59 -6.48
CA LYS A 37 1.68 9.72 -7.18
C LYS A 37 1.53 8.72 -8.33
N GLN A 38 2.58 8.50 -9.10
CA GLN A 38 2.57 7.51 -10.19
C GLN A 38 2.49 6.07 -9.69
N HIS A 39 3.16 5.75 -8.59
CA HIS A 39 3.19 4.39 -8.04
C HIS A 39 1.92 4.04 -7.28
N TYR A 40 1.42 4.96 -6.45
CA TYR A 40 0.28 4.71 -5.55
C TYR A 40 -1.08 5.10 -6.13
N GLY A 41 -1.14 5.91 -7.20
CA GLY A 41 -2.38 6.28 -7.86
C GLY A 41 -3.46 6.81 -6.92
N THR A 42 -4.59 6.11 -6.86
CA THR A 42 -5.77 6.44 -6.03
C THR A 42 -5.45 6.46 -4.53
N GLU A 43 -4.58 5.57 -4.06
CA GLU A 43 -4.16 5.57 -2.66
C GLU A 43 -3.42 6.85 -2.27
N TYR A 44 -2.61 7.42 -3.17
CA TYR A 44 -2.00 8.72 -2.94
C TYR A 44 -3.06 9.83 -2.81
N GLU A 45 -4.06 9.85 -3.70
CA GLU A 45 -5.13 10.85 -3.68
C GLU A 45 -5.97 10.72 -2.40
N ARG A 46 -6.34 9.51 -2.01
CA ARG A 46 -7.02 9.24 -0.75
C ARG A 46 -6.27 9.79 0.46
N LEU A 47 -4.94 9.59 0.51
CA LEU A 47 -4.12 10.10 1.60
C LEU A 47 -3.96 11.62 1.57
N VAL A 48 -4.00 12.26 0.40
CA VAL A 48 -4.05 13.74 0.32
C VAL A 48 -5.33 14.26 0.95
N ASP A 49 -6.46 13.63 0.66
CA ASP A 49 -7.76 14.01 1.24
C ASP A 49 -7.80 13.77 2.75
N GLU A 50 -7.29 12.64 3.20
CA GLU A 50 -7.26 12.27 4.63
C GLU A 50 -6.32 13.16 5.46
N THR A 51 -5.13 13.49 4.92
CA THR A 51 -4.12 14.30 5.63
C THR A 51 -4.26 15.80 5.40
N GLY A 52 -5.13 16.21 4.45
CA GLY A 52 -5.33 17.59 4.05
C GLY A 52 -4.16 18.21 3.28
N SER A 53 -3.16 17.44 2.87
CA SER A 53 -2.00 17.96 2.14
C SER A 53 -1.17 16.90 1.41
N GLU A 54 -0.59 17.25 0.26
CA GLU A 54 0.40 16.41 -0.45
C GLU A 54 1.60 16.05 0.44
N LYS A 55 2.04 17.00 1.30
CA LYS A 55 3.16 16.75 2.21
C LYS A 55 2.81 15.71 3.28
N GLY A 56 1.57 15.72 3.76
CA GLY A 56 1.05 14.70 4.66
C GLY A 56 1.04 13.32 4.00
N ALA A 57 0.47 13.22 2.80
CA ALA A 57 0.43 11.99 2.03
C ALA A 57 1.83 11.40 1.75
N VAL A 58 2.76 12.25 1.30
CA VAL A 58 4.17 11.84 1.06
C VAL A 58 4.82 11.31 2.35
N ARG A 59 4.60 11.99 3.48
CA ARG A 59 5.16 11.56 4.77
C ARG A 59 4.58 10.21 5.19
N GLU A 60 3.28 10.02 5.06
CA GLU A 60 2.60 8.78 5.40
C GLU A 60 3.10 7.61 4.53
N LEU A 61 3.09 7.77 3.21
CA LEU A 61 3.57 6.74 2.29
C LEU A 61 5.04 6.38 2.54
N THR A 62 5.89 7.37 2.77
CA THR A 62 7.30 7.12 3.12
C THR A 62 7.42 6.34 4.44
N THR A 63 6.56 6.62 5.41
CA THR A 63 6.53 5.90 6.68
C THR A 63 6.10 4.45 6.48
N ARG A 64 5.07 4.20 5.65
CA ARG A 64 4.62 2.84 5.30
C ARG A 64 5.71 2.05 4.59
N GLN A 65 6.36 2.65 3.58
CA GLN A 65 7.50 2.01 2.90
C GLN A 65 8.60 1.57 3.88
N ARG A 66 9.01 2.46 4.79
CA ARG A 66 10.03 2.14 5.82
C ARG A 66 9.59 1.06 6.80
N LYS A 67 8.30 1.00 7.14
CA LYS A 67 7.76 -0.08 7.97
C LYS A 67 7.79 -1.40 7.20
N ARG A 68 7.34 -1.38 5.93
CA ARG A 68 7.33 -2.55 5.04
C ARG A 68 8.74 -3.13 4.82
N GLU A 69 9.75 -2.28 4.64
CA GLU A 69 11.17 -2.71 4.51
C GLU A 69 11.69 -3.51 5.71
N LYS A 70 11.05 -3.36 6.87
CA LYS A 70 11.41 -4.11 8.09
C LYS A 70 10.67 -5.44 8.24
N LEU A 71 9.68 -5.70 7.40
CA LEU A 71 8.94 -6.95 7.39
C LEU A 71 9.68 -7.97 6.53
N ASP A 72 9.81 -9.17 7.06
CA ASP A 72 10.33 -10.32 6.30
C ASP A 72 9.16 -11.00 5.56
N ILE A 73 8.82 -10.47 4.40
CA ILE A 73 7.76 -11.02 3.56
C ILE A 73 8.32 -12.11 2.68
N VAL A 74 7.87 -13.34 2.93
CA VAL A 74 8.35 -14.54 2.25
C VAL A 74 7.33 -15.04 1.22
N PRO A 75 7.78 -15.73 0.16
CA PRO A 75 6.88 -16.44 -0.75
C PRO A 75 6.23 -17.62 -0.02
N LEU A 76 5.03 -17.99 -0.47
CA LEU A 76 4.39 -19.24 -0.02
C LEU A 76 5.19 -20.44 -0.52
N THR A 77 5.23 -21.50 0.29
CA THR A 77 5.75 -22.80 -0.17
C THR A 77 4.79 -23.40 -1.20
N PRO A 78 5.26 -24.28 -2.11
CA PRO A 78 4.38 -24.97 -3.09
C PRO A 78 3.22 -25.72 -2.42
N SER A 79 3.44 -26.31 -1.25
CA SER A 79 2.39 -26.99 -0.48
C SER A 79 1.34 -26.00 0.03
N ALA A 80 1.76 -24.88 0.64
CA ALA A 80 0.85 -23.86 1.10
C ALA A 80 0.06 -23.21 -0.04
N LEU A 81 0.72 -22.99 -1.19
CA LEU A 81 0.07 -22.48 -2.39
C LEU A 81 -1.07 -23.42 -2.83
N SER A 82 -0.79 -24.72 -2.92
CA SER A 82 -1.79 -25.72 -3.29
C SER A 82 -2.94 -25.80 -2.28
N GLU A 83 -2.63 -25.76 -0.99
CA GLU A 83 -3.63 -25.79 0.08
C GLU A 83 -4.55 -24.55 0.03
N PHE A 84 -3.98 -23.34 -0.07
CA PHE A 84 -4.79 -22.12 -0.15
C PHE A 84 -5.64 -22.07 -1.42
N THR A 85 -5.11 -22.55 -2.55
CA THR A 85 -5.88 -22.63 -3.81
C THR A 85 -7.07 -23.58 -3.65
N ALA A 86 -6.88 -24.78 -3.10
CA ALA A 86 -7.97 -25.71 -2.86
C ALA A 86 -9.04 -25.15 -1.92
N ARG A 87 -8.63 -24.48 -0.84
CA ARG A 87 -9.56 -23.83 0.08
C ARG A 87 -10.32 -22.67 -0.58
N TRP A 88 -9.67 -21.94 -1.49
CA TRP A 88 -10.35 -20.90 -2.27
C TRP A 88 -11.44 -21.49 -3.17
N ASP A 89 -11.16 -22.60 -3.84
CA ASP A 89 -12.13 -23.29 -4.70
C ASP A 89 -13.36 -23.75 -3.90
N GLU A 90 -13.17 -24.23 -2.67
CA GLU A 90 -14.27 -24.57 -1.75
C GLU A 90 -15.09 -23.34 -1.37
N VAL A 91 -14.44 -22.21 -1.05
CA VAL A 91 -15.14 -20.96 -0.72
C VAL A 91 -15.93 -20.45 -1.93
N GLN A 92 -15.36 -20.54 -3.11
CA GLN A 92 -16.03 -20.13 -4.35
C GLN A 92 -17.24 -21.01 -4.65
N ALA A 93 -17.16 -22.31 -4.45
CA ALA A 93 -18.30 -23.22 -4.60
C ALA A 93 -19.41 -22.90 -3.62
N GLY A 94 -19.08 -22.61 -2.35
CA GLY A 94 -20.04 -22.25 -1.30
C GLY A 94 -20.71 -20.88 -1.50
N PHE A 95 -20.17 -20.01 -2.36
CA PHE A 95 -20.76 -18.71 -2.63
C PHE A 95 -22.18 -18.80 -3.23
N VAL A 96 -22.46 -19.83 -4.02
CA VAL A 96 -23.77 -20.04 -4.66
C VAL A 96 -24.85 -20.28 -3.62
N ASP A 97 -24.52 -21.02 -2.56
CA ASP A 97 -25.47 -21.39 -1.52
C ASP A 97 -25.64 -20.28 -0.45
N ASN A 98 -24.52 -19.66 -0.07
CA ASN A 98 -24.51 -18.61 0.96
C ASN A 98 -23.46 -17.53 0.70
N PRO A 99 -23.79 -16.50 -0.10
CA PRO A 99 -22.85 -15.44 -0.45
C PRO A 99 -22.25 -14.72 0.75
N ALA A 100 -23.04 -14.38 1.76
CA ALA A 100 -22.55 -13.65 2.95
C ALA A 100 -21.51 -14.47 3.72
N THR A 101 -21.78 -15.75 3.96
CA THR A 101 -20.82 -16.65 4.60
C THR A 101 -19.55 -16.79 3.78
N ALA A 102 -19.66 -16.94 2.45
CA ALA A 102 -18.51 -17.08 1.56
C ALA A 102 -17.61 -15.83 1.59
N VAL A 103 -18.18 -14.62 1.60
CA VAL A 103 -17.42 -13.36 1.75
C VAL A 103 -16.65 -13.34 3.06
N GLY A 104 -17.28 -13.71 4.18
CA GLY A 104 -16.59 -13.77 5.48
C GLY A 104 -15.50 -14.85 5.54
N VAL A 105 -15.67 -15.97 4.83
CA VAL A 105 -14.60 -16.99 4.71
C VAL A 105 -13.45 -16.48 3.84
N ALA A 106 -13.77 -15.77 2.75
CA ALA A 106 -12.77 -15.16 1.87
C ALA A 106 -11.89 -14.13 2.62
N ASP A 107 -12.49 -13.24 3.44
CA ASP A 107 -11.74 -12.30 4.28
C ASP A 107 -10.77 -13.01 5.23
N ARG A 108 -11.24 -14.07 5.90
CA ARG A 108 -10.37 -14.87 6.78
C ARG A 108 -9.24 -15.56 6.01
N LEU A 109 -9.54 -16.12 4.85
CA LEU A 109 -8.55 -16.81 4.03
C LEU A 109 -7.46 -15.86 3.53
N VAL A 110 -7.85 -14.68 3.05
CA VAL A 110 -6.90 -13.60 2.68
C VAL A 110 -6.01 -13.23 3.88
N THR A 111 -6.61 -13.06 5.06
CA THR A 111 -5.86 -12.73 6.29
C THR A 111 -4.88 -13.84 6.68
N GLU A 112 -5.23 -15.10 6.49
CA GLU A 112 -4.34 -16.24 6.74
C GLU A 112 -3.15 -16.27 5.77
N VAL A 113 -3.40 -16.03 4.47
CA VAL A 113 -2.32 -15.91 3.47
C VAL A 113 -1.37 -14.78 3.83
N MET A 114 -1.90 -13.60 4.21
CA MET A 114 -1.07 -12.48 4.66
C MET A 114 -0.19 -12.87 5.84
N ARG A 115 -0.78 -13.50 6.85
CA ARG A 115 -0.04 -13.96 8.04
C ARG A 115 1.07 -14.93 7.68
N GLN A 116 0.79 -15.91 6.81
CA GLN A 116 1.78 -16.90 6.40
C GLN A 116 2.92 -16.30 5.59
N ARG A 117 2.65 -15.21 4.88
CA ARG A 117 3.68 -14.44 4.18
C ARG A 117 4.48 -13.50 5.09
N GLY A 118 4.10 -13.31 6.35
CA GLY A 118 4.80 -12.45 7.31
C GLY A 118 4.23 -11.03 7.44
N TYR A 119 3.05 -10.75 6.87
CA TYR A 119 2.37 -9.47 7.12
C TYR A 119 1.78 -9.43 8.53
N PRO A 120 1.85 -8.29 9.24
CA PRO A 120 1.07 -8.07 10.45
C PRO A 120 -0.42 -8.10 10.15
N VAL A 121 -1.20 -8.76 11.01
CA VAL A 121 -2.64 -8.96 10.79
C VAL A 121 -3.50 -8.47 11.96
N ASP A 122 -2.97 -7.54 12.77
CA ASP A 122 -3.59 -7.10 14.02
C ASP A 122 -4.95 -6.41 13.79
N ASP A 123 -4.98 -5.40 12.93
CA ASP A 123 -6.18 -4.66 12.56
C ASP A 123 -6.28 -4.47 11.04
N PHE A 124 -7.48 -4.13 10.57
CA PHE A 124 -7.74 -3.98 9.14
C PHE A 124 -7.00 -2.80 8.52
N ASP A 125 -7.03 -1.63 9.16
CA ASP A 125 -6.42 -0.41 8.58
C ASP A 125 -4.92 -0.59 8.42
N ARG A 126 -4.29 -1.26 9.37
CA ARG A 126 -2.87 -1.61 9.30
C ARG A 126 -2.60 -2.61 8.18
N ARG A 127 -3.43 -3.66 8.04
CA ARG A 127 -3.31 -4.61 6.92
C ARG A 127 -3.43 -3.91 5.58
N ALA A 128 -4.44 -3.05 5.42
CA ALA A 128 -4.64 -2.28 4.18
C ALA A 128 -3.47 -1.33 3.91
N ALA A 129 -2.91 -0.69 4.94
CA ALA A 129 -1.73 0.16 4.81
C ALA A 129 -0.49 -0.62 4.37
N ASP A 130 -0.25 -1.81 4.94
CA ASP A 130 0.89 -2.65 4.56
C ASP A 130 0.73 -3.21 3.13
N ILE A 131 -0.47 -3.69 2.77
CA ILE A 131 -0.80 -4.14 1.39
C ILE A 131 -0.66 -3.00 0.38
N SER A 132 -0.99 -1.76 0.74
CA SER A 132 -0.90 -0.62 -0.17
C SER A 132 0.52 -0.36 -0.67
N VAL A 133 1.54 -0.81 0.03
CA VAL A 133 2.95 -0.64 -0.37
C VAL A 133 3.32 -1.62 -1.49
N ASP A 134 2.92 -2.87 -1.36
CA ASP A 134 3.25 -3.93 -2.32
C ASP A 134 2.25 -4.01 -3.49
N HIS A 135 0.97 -3.70 -3.20
CA HIS A 135 -0.15 -3.86 -4.14
C HIS A 135 -1.08 -2.63 -4.13
N PRO A 136 -0.60 -1.43 -4.47
CA PRO A 136 -1.38 -0.20 -4.39
C PRO A 136 -2.62 -0.19 -5.28
N GLN A 137 -2.62 -0.98 -6.37
CA GLN A 137 -3.76 -1.06 -7.29
C GLN A 137 -4.96 -1.82 -6.72
N ILE A 138 -4.75 -2.67 -5.70
CA ILE A 138 -5.77 -3.58 -5.16
C ILE A 138 -6.26 -3.14 -3.77
N VAL A 139 -5.57 -2.23 -3.13
CA VAL A 139 -5.91 -1.83 -1.76
C VAL A 139 -7.30 -1.19 -1.66
N ASP A 140 -7.73 -0.47 -2.68
CA ASP A 140 -9.07 0.13 -2.72
C ASP A 140 -10.16 -0.95 -2.83
N ASP A 141 -9.93 -1.97 -3.68
CA ASP A 141 -10.79 -3.16 -3.78
C ASP A 141 -10.87 -3.90 -2.44
N TYR A 142 -9.74 -4.05 -1.74
CA TYR A 142 -9.69 -4.67 -0.42
C TYR A 142 -10.52 -3.90 0.61
N ARG A 143 -10.43 -2.57 0.62
CA ARG A 143 -11.26 -1.73 1.50
C ARG A 143 -12.73 -1.81 1.15
N ALA A 144 -13.07 -1.79 -0.14
CA ALA A 144 -14.45 -1.94 -0.61
C ALA A 144 -15.04 -3.28 -0.17
N ALA A 145 -14.32 -4.38 -0.38
CA ALA A 145 -14.75 -5.70 0.05
C ALA A 145 -15.00 -5.78 1.57
N HIS A 146 -14.07 -5.24 2.35
CA HIS A 146 -14.20 -5.24 3.81
C HIS A 146 -15.36 -4.38 4.30
N SER A 147 -15.60 -3.22 3.68
CA SER A 147 -16.76 -2.36 3.99
C SER A 147 -18.09 -3.10 3.74
N ILE A 148 -18.19 -3.83 2.61
CA ILE A 148 -19.36 -4.65 2.30
C ILE A 148 -19.50 -5.80 3.31
N HIS A 149 -18.39 -6.46 3.67
CA HIS A 149 -18.40 -7.51 4.68
C HIS A 149 -18.90 -7.02 6.05
N LEU A 150 -18.47 -5.85 6.50
CA LEU A 150 -18.94 -5.25 7.75
C LEU A 150 -20.42 -4.85 7.71
N SER A 151 -20.98 -4.62 6.52
CA SER A 151 -22.41 -4.29 6.34
C SER A 151 -23.30 -5.52 6.14
N GLU A 152 -22.88 -6.71 6.55
CA GLU A 152 -23.47 -8.03 6.29
C GLU A 152 -25.00 -8.10 6.30
N GLN A 153 -25.67 -7.37 7.21
CA GLN A 153 -27.12 -7.37 7.34
C GLN A 153 -27.84 -6.50 6.29
N HIS A 154 -27.13 -5.67 5.55
CA HIS A 154 -27.68 -4.70 4.60
C HIS A 154 -27.14 -4.87 3.18
N ALA A 155 -26.08 -5.67 3.00
CA ALA A 155 -25.52 -5.93 1.70
C ALA A 155 -26.42 -6.90 0.90
N ASP A 156 -26.83 -6.47 -0.28
CA ASP A 156 -27.54 -7.36 -1.21
C ASP A 156 -26.57 -8.37 -1.86
N THR A 157 -27.14 -9.36 -2.56
CA THR A 157 -26.35 -10.43 -3.22
C THR A 157 -25.34 -9.88 -4.23
N GLU A 158 -25.67 -8.78 -4.93
CA GLU A 158 -24.76 -8.18 -5.91
C GLU A 158 -23.58 -7.48 -5.20
N GLN A 159 -23.81 -6.80 -4.11
CA GLN A 159 -22.74 -6.23 -3.29
C GLN A 159 -21.83 -7.33 -2.72
N GLN A 160 -22.41 -8.43 -2.23
CA GLN A 160 -21.65 -9.60 -1.78
C GLN A 160 -20.82 -10.22 -2.90
N ARG A 161 -21.38 -10.28 -4.13
CA ARG A 161 -20.63 -10.74 -5.31
C ARG A 161 -19.45 -9.81 -5.63
N GLN A 162 -19.63 -8.50 -5.53
CA GLN A 162 -18.56 -7.52 -5.72
C GLN A 162 -17.48 -7.68 -4.66
N ALA A 163 -17.84 -7.79 -3.39
CA ALA A 163 -16.88 -8.04 -2.32
C ALA A 163 -16.08 -9.33 -2.56
N PHE A 164 -16.74 -10.39 -3.00
CA PHE A 164 -16.07 -11.66 -3.30
C PHE A 164 -15.08 -11.53 -4.44
N VAL A 165 -15.42 -10.80 -5.50
CA VAL A 165 -14.51 -10.52 -6.65
C VAL A 165 -13.30 -9.71 -6.19
N HIS A 166 -13.49 -8.72 -5.34
CA HIS A 166 -12.40 -7.92 -4.78
C HIS A 166 -11.46 -8.75 -3.88
N TYR A 167 -12.01 -9.60 -3.01
CA TYR A 167 -11.19 -10.53 -2.21
C TYR A 167 -10.43 -11.52 -3.08
N ARG A 168 -11.05 -11.99 -4.17
CA ARG A 168 -10.38 -12.86 -5.14
C ARG A 168 -9.16 -12.18 -5.77
N ALA A 169 -9.31 -10.95 -6.24
CA ALA A 169 -8.21 -10.20 -6.84
C ALA A 169 -7.03 -10.03 -5.88
N LEU A 170 -7.31 -9.74 -4.59
CA LEU A 170 -6.26 -9.67 -3.57
C LEU A 170 -5.66 -11.04 -3.29
N PHE A 171 -6.48 -12.09 -3.17
CA PHE A 171 -6.02 -13.45 -2.93
C PHE A 171 -5.05 -13.91 -4.02
N GLU A 172 -5.43 -13.78 -5.29
CA GLU A 172 -4.60 -14.13 -6.45
C GLU A 172 -3.24 -13.38 -6.40
N LYS A 173 -3.26 -12.09 -6.06
CA LYS A 173 -2.05 -11.28 -5.91
C LYS A 173 -1.15 -11.73 -4.75
N LEU A 174 -1.75 -12.15 -3.66
CA LEU A 174 -1.00 -12.67 -2.52
C LEU A 174 -0.40 -14.07 -2.77
N LEU A 175 -0.89 -14.82 -3.75
CA LEU A 175 -0.28 -16.08 -4.15
C LEU A 175 0.94 -15.89 -5.06
N GLU A 176 1.06 -14.75 -5.74
CA GLU A 176 2.24 -14.45 -6.55
C GLU A 176 3.50 -14.31 -5.67
N PRO A 177 4.68 -14.69 -6.18
CA PRO A 177 5.93 -14.41 -5.49
C PRO A 177 6.06 -12.90 -5.21
N PRO A 178 6.69 -12.50 -4.08
CA PRO A 178 6.96 -11.09 -3.84
C PRO A 178 7.81 -10.54 -4.99
N THR A 179 7.35 -9.47 -5.62
CA THR A 179 8.14 -8.75 -6.62
C THR A 179 9.36 -8.18 -5.92
N SER A 180 10.55 -8.72 -6.23
CA SER A 180 11.78 -8.18 -5.67
C SER A 180 11.95 -6.75 -6.19
N ASN A 181 12.10 -5.77 -5.31
CA ASN A 181 12.41 -4.38 -5.67
C ASN A 181 13.70 -4.23 -6.51
N ALA A 182 14.47 -5.31 -6.69
CA ALA A 182 15.67 -5.37 -7.51
C ALA A 182 15.36 -5.24 -9.02
N GLU A 183 14.22 -5.76 -9.50
CA GLU A 183 13.86 -5.67 -10.93
C GLU A 183 13.43 -4.26 -11.34
N SER A 184 12.79 -3.51 -10.42
CA SER A 184 12.38 -2.13 -10.68
C SER A 184 13.57 -1.16 -10.77
N GLN A 185 14.71 -1.48 -10.18
CA GLN A 185 15.93 -0.67 -10.25
C GLN A 185 16.75 -0.95 -11.50
N GLN A 186 16.69 -2.15 -12.04
CA GLN A 186 17.40 -2.50 -13.29
C GLN A 186 16.71 -1.98 -14.55
N ALA A 187 15.40 -1.78 -14.54
CA ALA A 187 14.66 -1.19 -15.66
C ALA A 187 14.82 0.34 -15.75
N SER A 188 15.50 0.99 -14.80
CA SER A 188 15.68 2.45 -14.73
C SER A 188 17.17 2.88 -14.89
N ALA A 189 18.05 1.95 -15.21
CA ALA A 189 19.47 2.19 -15.54
C ALA A 189 19.70 2.06 -17.05
#